data_4236e9400ba34b84db3f1d576a783fa8
#
_entry.id   4236e9400ba34b84db3f1d576a783fa8
#
_cell.length_a   1.000
_cell.length_b   1.000
_cell.length_c   1.000
_cell.angle_alpha   90.00
_cell.angle_beta   90.00
_cell.angle_gamma   90.00
#
_symmetry.space_group_name_H-M   'P 1'
#
loop_
_entity.id
_entity.type
_entity.pdbx_description
1 polymer ?
#
loop_
_entity_poly.entity_id
_entity_poly.type
_entity_poly.pdbx_seq_one_letter_code
_entity_poly.pdbx_strand_id
1 'polypeptide(L)'
;MKPITLLTGFCVIAMAVFSGLLALNNSPPTQTQNKDSKKVSVERTKEEWKKILSPEQFRILREAGTERPNGKIYLEFKKQGAGTYYCAGCNTELFSSKEKFDSHCGWPSFYDPSKAKNIKTSTDYHLGYARTEVLCASCDGHLGHVFKGEGFDTPTDKRYCINGTVLKFVPLTQIQSVKLSREKGEK
;
A
#
# COMPACT_ATOMS: atom_id res chain seq x y z
N MET A 1 23.05 -43.97 49.53
CA MET A 1 22.88 -44.32 50.97
C MET A 1 22.43 -43.06 51.70
N LYS A 2 21.22 -43.18 52.12
CA LYS A 2 20.61 -42.67 53.34
C LYS A 2 20.42 -41.15 53.55
N PRO A 3 19.45 -40.82 54.37
CA PRO A 3 18.20 -40.20 54.00
C PRO A 3 17.80 -39.10 55.03
N ILE A 4 16.62 -38.47 54.78
CA ILE A 4 15.67 -38.02 55.81
C ILE A 4 16.04 -36.76 56.59
N THR A 5 15.24 -35.73 56.67
CA THR A 5 14.15 -35.65 57.69
C THR A 5 13.21 -34.45 57.41
N LEU A 6 12.00 -34.76 57.49
CA LEU A 6 10.76 -33.99 57.66
C LEU A 6 10.83 -33.09 58.88
N LEU A 7 10.34 -31.82 58.81
CA LEU A 7 9.77 -31.18 59.98
C LEU A 7 8.59 -30.27 59.60
N THR A 8 7.49 -30.66 60.09
CA THR A 8 6.17 -29.99 60.10
C THR A 8 6.19 -28.78 61.06
N GLY A 9 5.60 -27.71 60.61
CA GLY A 9 5.30 -26.54 61.46
C GLY A 9 3.96 -25.92 61.11
N PHE A 10 2.89 -26.40 61.75
CA PHE A 10 1.57 -25.78 61.76
C PHE A 10 1.65 -24.45 62.52
N CYS A 11 1.23 -23.37 61.96
CA CYS A 11 0.88 -22.18 62.69
C CYS A 11 -0.44 -21.62 62.17
N VAL A 12 -1.50 -21.84 62.95
CA VAL A 12 -2.85 -21.29 62.83
C VAL A 12 -2.83 -19.97 63.53
N ILE A 13 -3.13 -18.86 62.87
CA ILE A 13 -3.57 -17.61 63.53
C ILE A 13 -4.65 -16.93 62.66
N ALA A 14 -5.83 -17.00 63.22
CA ALA A 14 -6.92 -16.03 63.35
C ALA A 14 -7.28 -15.07 62.23
N MET A 15 -8.57 -15.16 61.92
CA MET A 15 -9.41 -14.23 61.20
C MET A 15 -9.38 -12.79 61.76
N ALA A 16 -9.32 -11.83 60.83
CA ALA A 16 -9.93 -10.53 61.05
C ALA A 16 -10.71 -10.16 59.81
N VAL A 17 -12.03 -10.22 59.91
CA VAL A 17 -12.99 -9.77 58.92
C VAL A 17 -13.01 -8.24 58.96
N PHE A 18 -12.54 -7.61 57.91
CA PHE A 18 -12.75 -6.16 57.73
C PHE A 18 -13.61 -5.97 56.49
N SER A 19 -14.90 -5.76 56.74
CA SER A 19 -15.87 -5.39 55.71
C SER A 19 -15.63 -3.94 55.30
N GLY A 20 -14.87 -3.75 54.20
CA GLY A 20 -14.72 -2.46 53.53
C GLY A 20 -15.46 -2.48 52.21
N LEU A 21 -16.61 -1.83 52.19
CA LEU A 21 -17.46 -1.64 51.01
C LEU A 21 -16.77 -0.64 50.07
N LEU A 22 -15.95 -1.12 49.13
CA LEU A 22 -15.39 -0.29 48.05
C LEU A 22 -16.37 -0.31 46.90
N ALA A 23 -17.05 0.81 46.71
CA ALA A 23 -17.85 1.08 45.51
C ALA A 23 -16.91 1.11 44.29
N LEU A 24 -16.97 0.08 43.48
CA LEU A 24 -16.32 0.04 42.16
C LEU A 24 -17.12 0.94 41.20
N ASN A 25 -16.60 2.13 40.96
CA ASN A 25 -17.01 2.97 39.83
C ASN A 25 -16.55 2.29 38.54
N ASN A 26 -17.38 1.42 37.99
CA ASN A 26 -17.25 0.91 36.65
C ASN A 26 -17.75 1.97 35.65
N SER A 27 -16.92 2.96 35.36
CA SER A 27 -17.11 3.75 34.15
C SER A 27 -16.63 2.88 32.97
N PRO A 28 -17.45 2.65 31.95
CA PRO A 28 -16.98 1.93 30.74
C PRO A 28 -15.85 2.72 30.07
N PRO A 29 -14.82 2.05 29.54
CA PRO A 29 -13.76 2.75 28.83
C PRO A 29 -14.37 3.49 27.64
N THR A 30 -14.16 4.80 27.59
CA THR A 30 -14.47 5.65 26.45
C THR A 30 -13.70 5.08 25.25
N GLN A 31 -14.40 4.40 24.37
CA GLN A 31 -13.84 3.99 23.09
C GLN A 31 -13.54 5.26 22.30
N THR A 32 -12.28 5.65 22.30
CA THR A 32 -11.76 6.60 21.34
C THR A 32 -11.99 5.98 19.97
N GLN A 33 -13.03 6.42 19.27
CA GLN A 33 -13.26 6.06 17.89
C GLN A 33 -12.08 6.61 17.09
N ASN A 34 -11.12 5.73 16.84
CA ASN A 34 -10.10 5.94 15.85
C ASN A 34 -10.85 6.15 14.53
N LYS A 35 -10.80 7.38 13.99
CA LYS A 35 -11.26 7.67 12.64
C LYS A 35 -10.28 7.03 11.66
N ASP A 36 -10.34 5.71 11.57
CA ASP A 36 -9.78 4.99 10.43
C ASP A 36 -10.46 5.53 9.19
N SER A 37 -9.69 6.26 8.41
CA SER A 37 -10.12 6.74 7.10
C SER A 37 -10.53 5.50 6.30
N LYS A 38 -11.83 5.26 6.19
CA LYS A 38 -12.43 4.16 5.45
C LYS A 38 -11.76 4.11 4.07
N LYS A 39 -10.94 3.08 3.84
CA LYS A 39 -10.28 2.84 2.56
C LYS A 39 -11.38 2.75 1.52
N VAL A 40 -11.44 3.70 0.60
CA VAL A 40 -12.44 3.69 -0.48
C VAL A 40 -12.07 2.58 -1.44
N SER A 41 -12.78 1.46 -1.34
CA SER A 41 -12.70 0.37 -2.31
C SER A 41 -13.49 0.77 -3.56
N VAL A 42 -12.87 0.64 -4.73
CA VAL A 42 -13.51 0.89 -6.03
C VAL A 42 -13.85 -0.46 -6.65
N GLU A 43 -15.06 -0.91 -6.43
CA GLU A 43 -15.57 -2.15 -7.00
C GLU A 43 -16.35 -1.87 -8.27
N ARG A 44 -16.09 -2.66 -9.31
CA ARG A 44 -16.81 -2.63 -10.60
C ARG A 44 -16.87 -4.04 -11.19
N THR A 45 -17.92 -4.32 -11.92
CA THR A 45 -18.04 -5.54 -12.72
C THR A 45 -17.02 -5.54 -13.88
N LYS A 46 -16.80 -6.70 -14.46
CA LYS A 46 -15.90 -6.85 -15.63
C LYS A 46 -16.37 -5.98 -16.79
N GLU A 47 -17.65 -5.90 -17.00
CA GLU A 47 -18.30 -5.11 -18.08
C GLU A 47 -18.13 -3.61 -17.85
N GLU A 48 -18.24 -3.14 -16.60
CA GLU A 48 -18.01 -1.74 -16.24
C GLU A 48 -16.54 -1.35 -16.43
N TRP A 49 -15.61 -2.23 -16.04
CA TRP A 49 -14.18 -2.01 -16.30
C TRP A 49 -13.87 -1.90 -17.79
N LYS A 50 -14.47 -2.75 -18.63
CA LYS A 50 -14.29 -2.70 -20.08
C LYS A 50 -14.81 -1.41 -20.72
N LYS A 51 -15.81 -0.76 -20.11
CA LYS A 51 -16.35 0.52 -20.61
C LYS A 51 -15.42 1.70 -20.38
N ILE A 52 -14.59 1.66 -19.34
CA ILE A 52 -13.75 2.80 -18.92
C ILE A 52 -12.25 2.60 -19.18
N LEU A 53 -11.82 1.39 -19.43
CA LEU A 53 -10.42 1.05 -19.70
C LEU A 53 -10.25 0.77 -21.21
N SER A 54 -9.09 1.17 -21.75
CA SER A 54 -8.71 0.66 -23.06
C SER A 54 -8.49 -0.87 -22.99
N PRO A 55 -8.56 -1.60 -24.12
CA PRO A 55 -8.33 -3.04 -24.14
C PRO A 55 -7.00 -3.44 -23.46
N GLU A 56 -5.94 -2.68 -23.71
CA GLU A 56 -4.63 -2.94 -23.13
C GLU A 56 -4.58 -2.64 -21.62
N GLN A 57 -5.20 -1.55 -21.17
CA GLN A 57 -5.34 -1.26 -19.74
C GLN A 57 -6.16 -2.33 -19.03
N PHE A 58 -7.23 -2.81 -19.66
CA PHE A 58 -8.04 -3.88 -19.10
C PHE A 58 -7.24 -5.19 -18.96
N ARG A 59 -6.52 -5.57 -20.02
CA ARG A 59 -5.66 -6.77 -20.02
C ARG A 59 -4.62 -6.72 -18.89
N ILE A 60 -4.01 -5.55 -18.66
CA ILE A 60 -3.00 -5.41 -17.60
C ILE A 60 -3.65 -5.33 -16.22
N LEU A 61 -4.58 -4.40 -15.99
CA LEU A 61 -5.17 -4.17 -14.67
C LEU A 61 -6.06 -5.30 -14.17
N ARG A 62 -6.75 -6.02 -15.06
CA ARG A 62 -7.80 -6.99 -14.69
C ARG A 62 -7.47 -8.43 -15.03
N GLU A 63 -6.51 -8.67 -15.90
CA GLU A 63 -6.09 -9.99 -16.34
C GLU A 63 -4.59 -10.26 -16.05
N ALA A 64 -3.97 -9.43 -15.19
CA ALA A 64 -2.57 -9.52 -14.76
C ALA A 64 -1.57 -9.57 -15.94
N GLY A 65 -1.87 -8.85 -17.02
CA GLY A 65 -1.01 -8.77 -18.19
C GLY A 65 0.24 -7.93 -17.95
N THR A 66 1.19 -8.04 -18.89
CA THR A 66 2.42 -7.23 -18.89
C THR A 66 2.59 -6.58 -20.26
N GLU A 67 2.89 -5.28 -20.31
CA GLU A 67 3.23 -4.58 -21.55
C GLU A 67 4.64 -4.97 -22.04
N ARG A 68 4.94 -4.72 -23.33
CA ARG A 68 6.27 -4.98 -23.88
C ARG A 68 7.31 -4.03 -23.27
N PRO A 69 8.53 -4.51 -22.95
CA PRO A 69 9.61 -3.66 -22.48
C PRO A 69 10.07 -2.69 -23.58
N ASN A 70 10.63 -1.56 -23.17
CA ASN A 70 11.20 -0.54 -24.06
C ASN A 70 10.23 0.02 -25.11
N GLY A 71 8.90 -0.10 -24.85
CA GLY A 71 7.86 0.44 -25.71
C GLY A 71 7.77 1.96 -25.64
N LYS A 72 6.90 2.53 -26.53
CA LYS A 72 6.68 3.99 -26.62
C LYS A 72 6.34 4.60 -25.24
N ILE A 73 5.50 3.94 -24.44
CA ILE A 73 5.08 4.44 -23.11
C ILE A 73 6.27 4.54 -22.16
N TYR A 74 7.18 3.56 -22.16
CA TYR A 74 8.41 3.63 -21.38
C TYR A 74 9.31 4.77 -21.83
N LEU A 75 9.46 4.98 -23.15
CA LEU A 75 10.26 6.09 -23.70
C LEU A 75 9.66 7.45 -23.32
N GLU A 76 8.35 7.57 -23.31
CA GLU A 76 7.64 8.76 -22.83
C GLU A 76 7.82 8.95 -21.30
N PHE A 77 7.69 7.87 -20.51
CA PHE A 77 7.94 7.91 -19.08
C PHE A 77 9.34 8.45 -18.76
N LYS A 78 10.36 8.04 -19.48
CA LYS A 78 11.74 8.55 -19.27
C LYS A 78 11.83 10.08 -19.42
N LYS A 79 11.06 10.67 -20.32
CA LYS A 79 11.05 12.12 -20.60
C LYS A 79 10.20 12.93 -19.62
N GLN A 80 9.30 12.29 -18.86
CA GLN A 80 8.41 12.98 -17.93
C GLN A 80 9.21 13.60 -16.79
N GLY A 81 8.96 14.90 -16.53
CA GLY A 81 9.56 15.66 -15.44
C GLY A 81 8.84 15.48 -14.11
N ALA A 82 8.81 16.55 -13.30
CA ALA A 82 8.17 16.55 -11.99
C ALA A 82 6.65 16.35 -12.10
N GLY A 83 6.10 15.41 -11.32
CA GLY A 83 4.67 15.08 -11.32
C GLY A 83 4.33 13.86 -10.49
N THR A 84 3.08 13.45 -10.61
CA THR A 84 2.49 12.33 -9.85
C THR A 84 1.87 11.32 -10.81
N TYR A 85 1.99 10.05 -10.47
CA TYR A 85 1.46 8.92 -11.22
C TYR A 85 0.25 8.34 -10.48
N TYR A 86 -0.87 8.28 -11.17
CA TYR A 86 -2.15 7.77 -10.67
C TYR A 86 -2.53 6.46 -11.37
N CYS A 87 -3.29 5.63 -10.69
CA CYS A 87 -3.90 4.44 -11.29
C CYS A 87 -4.83 4.84 -12.43
N ALA A 88 -4.62 4.30 -13.63
CA ALA A 88 -5.48 4.57 -14.78
C ALA A 88 -6.93 4.09 -14.57
N GLY A 89 -7.13 3.08 -13.71
CA GLY A 89 -8.46 2.54 -13.43
C GLY A 89 -9.28 3.36 -12.43
N CYS A 90 -8.66 3.85 -11.35
CA CYS A 90 -9.41 4.46 -10.24
C CYS A 90 -8.87 5.82 -9.77
N ASN A 91 -7.87 6.37 -10.43
CA ASN A 91 -7.22 7.64 -10.09
C ASN A 91 -6.59 7.69 -8.67
N THR A 92 -6.35 6.56 -8.02
CA THR A 92 -5.58 6.52 -6.78
C THR A 92 -4.14 6.95 -7.06
N GLU A 93 -3.59 7.85 -6.26
CA GLU A 93 -2.18 8.23 -6.31
C GLU A 93 -1.30 7.04 -5.95
N LEU A 94 -0.32 6.72 -6.79
CA LEU A 94 0.53 5.54 -6.64
C LEU A 94 2.00 5.91 -6.39
N PHE A 95 2.59 6.69 -7.27
CA PHE A 95 4.00 7.06 -7.27
C PHE A 95 4.19 8.54 -7.60
N SER A 96 5.35 9.08 -7.28
CA SER A 96 5.75 10.42 -7.74
C SER A 96 7.08 10.37 -8.49
N SER A 97 7.37 11.44 -9.19
CA SER A 97 8.65 11.61 -9.89
C SER A 97 9.85 11.66 -8.94
N LYS A 98 9.64 11.88 -7.64
CA LYS A 98 10.70 11.88 -6.62
C LYS A 98 11.28 10.49 -6.39
N GLU A 99 10.44 9.47 -6.48
CA GLU A 99 10.82 8.07 -6.29
C GLU A 99 11.19 7.38 -7.61
N LYS A 100 11.05 8.08 -8.75
CA LYS A 100 11.39 7.58 -10.08
C LYS A 100 12.91 7.45 -10.26
N PHE A 101 13.36 6.33 -10.84
CA PHE A 101 14.75 6.16 -11.25
C PHE A 101 14.85 5.33 -12.54
N ASP A 102 16.00 5.35 -13.22
CA ASP A 102 16.24 4.53 -14.40
C ASP A 102 16.94 3.22 -14.01
N SER A 103 16.19 2.14 -13.99
CA SER A 103 16.71 0.80 -13.71
C SER A 103 17.15 0.04 -14.97
N HIS A 104 17.01 0.62 -16.15
CA HIS A 104 17.29 0.02 -17.46
C HIS A 104 16.51 -1.28 -17.76
N CYS A 105 15.47 -1.61 -16.96
CA CYS A 105 14.69 -2.84 -17.14
C CYS A 105 13.68 -2.78 -18.30
N GLY A 106 13.44 -1.61 -18.87
CA GLY A 106 12.49 -1.41 -19.97
C GLY A 106 11.06 -1.05 -19.54
N TRP A 107 10.82 -0.86 -18.25
CA TRP A 107 9.54 -0.43 -17.65
C TRP A 107 9.73 0.72 -16.66
N PRO A 108 8.70 1.55 -16.40
CA PRO A 108 8.69 2.51 -15.32
C PRO A 108 9.16 1.93 -14.00
N SER A 109 10.16 2.58 -13.36
CA SER A 109 10.75 2.11 -12.12
C SER A 109 10.73 3.18 -11.03
N PHE A 110 10.35 2.75 -9.83
CA PHE A 110 10.30 3.58 -8.63
C PHE A 110 10.90 2.81 -7.46
N TYR A 111 11.58 3.51 -6.55
CA TYR A 111 12.16 2.85 -5.37
C TYR A 111 11.18 2.79 -4.18
N ASP A 112 10.10 3.61 -4.18
CA ASP A 112 9.04 3.56 -3.17
C ASP A 112 7.71 4.11 -3.73
N PRO A 113 6.55 3.74 -3.18
CA PRO A 113 5.29 4.38 -3.52
C PRO A 113 5.16 5.74 -2.80
N SER A 114 4.48 6.72 -3.42
CA SER A 114 4.19 8.03 -2.80
C SER A 114 3.46 7.91 -1.47
N LYS A 115 2.60 6.89 -1.35
CA LYS A 115 1.85 6.55 -0.14
C LYS A 115 1.75 5.03 -0.03
N ALA A 116 2.45 4.44 0.92
CA ALA A 116 2.49 2.99 1.13
C ALA A 116 1.10 2.34 1.20
N LYS A 117 0.11 3.01 1.80
CA LYS A 117 -1.28 2.52 1.92
C LYS A 117 -2.04 2.40 0.60
N ASN A 118 -1.56 3.03 -0.47
CA ASN A 118 -2.20 3.02 -1.78
C ASN A 118 -1.75 1.84 -2.66
N ILE A 119 -0.75 1.11 -2.20
CA ILE A 119 -0.22 -0.10 -2.83
C ILE A 119 -0.46 -1.27 -1.89
N LYS A 120 -0.80 -2.43 -2.44
CA LYS A 120 -0.75 -3.72 -1.76
C LYS A 120 0.06 -4.71 -2.58
N THR A 121 0.55 -5.75 -1.94
CA THR A 121 1.34 -6.80 -2.59
C THR A 121 0.68 -8.16 -2.40
N SER A 122 0.88 -9.04 -3.36
CA SER A 122 0.51 -10.44 -3.27
C SER A 122 1.64 -11.33 -3.84
N THR A 123 1.55 -12.64 -3.64
CA THR A 123 2.49 -13.57 -4.26
C THR A 123 1.92 -14.05 -5.59
N ASP A 124 2.72 -13.92 -6.64
CA ASP A 124 2.42 -14.37 -8.00
C ASP A 124 3.32 -15.55 -8.39
N TYR A 125 2.74 -16.63 -8.93
CA TYR A 125 3.42 -17.82 -9.41
C TYR A 125 3.27 -18.05 -10.92
N HIS A 126 2.79 -17.07 -11.66
CA HIS A 126 2.44 -17.22 -13.09
C HIS A 126 3.61 -17.72 -13.96
N LEU A 127 4.85 -17.40 -13.62
CA LEU A 127 6.05 -17.87 -14.33
C LEU A 127 6.68 -19.12 -13.72
N GLY A 128 5.99 -19.84 -12.82
CA GLY A 128 6.51 -21.05 -12.18
C GLY A 128 7.43 -20.81 -10.98
N TYR A 129 7.68 -19.56 -10.61
CA TYR A 129 8.40 -19.17 -9.39
C TYR A 129 7.71 -17.99 -8.70
N ALA A 130 7.95 -17.84 -7.39
CA ALA A 130 7.32 -16.80 -6.59
C ALA A 130 7.86 -15.41 -6.95
N ARG A 131 6.97 -14.47 -7.26
CA ARG A 131 7.26 -13.05 -7.42
C ARG A 131 6.36 -12.22 -6.51
N THR A 132 6.81 -11.04 -6.10
CA THR A 132 5.97 -10.12 -5.34
C THR A 132 5.22 -9.21 -6.32
N GLU A 133 3.94 -9.51 -6.54
CA GLU A 133 3.04 -8.69 -7.34
C GLU A 133 2.69 -7.38 -6.64
N VAL A 134 2.53 -6.31 -7.40
CA VAL A 134 2.10 -4.98 -6.94
C VAL A 134 0.71 -4.68 -7.49
N LEU A 135 -0.21 -4.37 -6.59
CA LEU A 135 -1.61 -4.05 -6.88
C LEU A 135 -1.97 -2.65 -6.39
N CYS A 136 -2.88 -2.00 -7.07
CA CYS A 136 -3.53 -0.80 -6.55
C CYS A 136 -4.41 -1.16 -5.35
N ALA A 137 -4.15 -0.55 -4.19
CA ALA A 137 -4.88 -0.89 -2.97
C ALA A 137 -6.37 -0.49 -2.99
N SER A 138 -6.79 0.38 -3.92
CA SER A 138 -8.18 0.86 -4.00
C SER A 138 -9.06 0.06 -4.98
N CYS A 139 -8.48 -0.48 -6.07
CA CYS A 139 -9.28 -1.18 -7.08
C CYS A 139 -8.77 -2.57 -7.44
N ASP A 140 -7.76 -3.06 -6.72
CA ASP A 140 -7.12 -4.37 -6.92
C ASP A 140 -6.53 -4.58 -8.33
N GLY A 141 -6.30 -3.48 -9.06
CA GLY A 141 -5.68 -3.54 -10.38
C GLY A 141 -4.23 -3.98 -10.32
N HIS A 142 -3.84 -4.97 -11.13
CA HIS A 142 -2.44 -5.36 -11.31
C HIS A 142 -1.64 -4.19 -11.87
N LEU A 143 -0.52 -3.86 -11.24
CA LEU A 143 0.35 -2.76 -11.66
C LEU A 143 1.69 -3.25 -12.19
N GLY A 144 2.22 -4.32 -11.63
CA GLY A 144 3.54 -4.87 -11.94
C GLY A 144 4.09 -5.70 -10.79
N HIS A 145 5.40 -5.64 -10.55
CA HIS A 145 6.08 -6.41 -9.52
C HIS A 145 7.09 -5.55 -8.77
N VAL A 146 7.43 -5.94 -7.55
CA VAL A 146 8.51 -5.34 -6.77
C VAL A 146 9.62 -6.36 -6.52
N PHE A 147 10.85 -5.91 -6.74
CA PHE A 147 12.08 -6.66 -6.55
C PHE A 147 12.91 -6.01 -5.44
N LYS A 148 13.77 -6.79 -4.79
CA LYS A 148 14.67 -6.35 -3.72
C LYS A 148 16.05 -6.99 -3.88
N GLY A 149 17.07 -6.37 -3.31
CA GLY A 149 18.42 -6.94 -3.31
C GLY A 149 19.12 -6.87 -4.66
N GLU A 150 18.71 -5.95 -5.55
CA GLU A 150 19.33 -5.81 -6.87
C GLU A 150 20.51 -4.81 -6.87
N GLY A 151 20.80 -4.15 -5.73
CA GLY A 151 21.96 -3.27 -5.57
C GLY A 151 21.86 -1.91 -6.27
N PHE A 152 20.64 -1.41 -6.52
CA PHE A 152 20.47 -0.04 -7.02
C PHE A 152 20.84 0.97 -5.94
N ASP A 153 21.53 2.04 -6.32
CA ASP A 153 21.84 3.18 -5.46
C ASP A 153 20.56 4.02 -5.24
N THR A 154 19.64 3.47 -4.44
CA THR A 154 18.35 4.08 -4.08
C THR A 154 18.10 3.93 -2.58
N PRO A 155 17.27 4.81 -1.97
CA PRO A 155 17.05 4.80 -0.52
C PRO A 155 16.48 3.49 0.06
N THR A 156 15.85 2.64 -0.75
CA THR A 156 15.10 1.48 -0.23
C THR A 156 15.54 0.13 -0.79
N ASP A 157 16.57 -0.01 -1.56
CA ASP A 157 16.94 -1.27 -2.24
C ASP A 157 15.73 -2.05 -2.79
N LYS A 158 14.71 -1.32 -3.28
CA LYS A 158 13.51 -1.85 -3.92
C LYS A 158 13.38 -1.28 -5.31
N ARG A 159 12.88 -2.10 -6.21
CA ARG A 159 12.47 -1.65 -7.54
C ARG A 159 11.04 -2.08 -7.81
N TYR A 160 10.13 -1.12 -7.74
CA TYR A 160 8.77 -1.26 -8.24
C TYR A 160 8.80 -1.14 -9.76
N CYS A 161 8.72 -2.26 -10.46
CA CYS A 161 8.70 -2.36 -11.91
C CYS A 161 7.24 -2.36 -12.37
N ILE A 162 6.79 -1.23 -12.91
CA ILE A 162 5.35 -0.96 -13.12
C ILE A 162 5.05 -0.82 -14.61
N ASN A 163 3.91 -1.38 -15.05
CA ASN A 163 3.42 -1.19 -16.40
C ASN A 163 3.03 0.28 -16.64
N GLY A 164 3.66 0.95 -17.57
CA GLY A 164 3.40 2.36 -17.86
C GLY A 164 2.00 2.62 -18.41
N THR A 165 1.45 1.66 -19.16
CA THR A 165 0.08 1.71 -19.72
C THR A 165 -1.00 1.93 -18.65
N VAL A 166 -0.77 1.50 -17.42
CA VAL A 166 -1.73 1.63 -16.32
C VAL A 166 -1.43 2.79 -15.38
N LEU A 167 -0.46 3.64 -15.73
CA LEU A 167 -0.12 4.87 -15.04
C LEU A 167 -0.66 6.09 -15.80
N LYS A 168 -1.36 6.96 -15.09
CA LYS A 168 -1.74 8.28 -15.56
C LYS A 168 -0.83 9.31 -14.93
N PHE A 169 0.04 9.92 -15.74
CA PHE A 169 0.94 10.98 -15.28
C PHE A 169 0.22 12.34 -15.26
N VAL A 170 0.39 13.07 -14.16
CA VAL A 170 -0.07 14.46 -14.01
C VAL A 170 1.12 15.34 -13.64
N PRO A 171 1.53 16.28 -14.51
CA PRO A 171 2.62 17.21 -14.24
C PRO A 171 2.35 18.07 -12.99
N LEU A 172 3.39 18.40 -12.24
CA LEU A 172 3.30 19.23 -11.04
C LEU A 172 2.68 20.62 -11.33
N THR A 173 2.97 21.21 -12.48
CA THR A 173 2.38 22.47 -12.94
C THR A 173 0.86 22.41 -13.04
N GLN A 174 0.32 21.30 -13.55
CA GLN A 174 -1.12 21.08 -13.64
C GLN A 174 -1.75 20.89 -12.25
N ILE A 175 -1.07 20.21 -11.33
CA ILE A 175 -1.55 20.03 -9.95
C ILE A 175 -1.63 21.39 -9.25
N GLN A 176 -0.62 22.24 -9.42
CA GLN A 176 -0.57 23.57 -8.84
C GLN A 176 -1.64 24.51 -9.41
N SER A 177 -1.89 24.48 -10.72
CA SER A 177 -2.93 25.32 -11.34
C SER A 177 -4.33 24.96 -10.83
N VAL A 178 -4.64 23.66 -10.66
CA VAL A 178 -5.93 23.21 -10.10
C VAL A 178 -6.10 23.63 -8.63
N LYS A 179 -5.03 23.61 -7.83
CA LYS A 179 -5.09 24.09 -6.44
C LYS A 179 -5.38 25.59 -6.38
N LEU A 180 -4.66 26.39 -7.16
CA LEU A 180 -4.85 27.84 -7.22
C LEU A 180 -6.25 28.26 -7.68
N SER A 181 -6.85 27.55 -8.63
CA SER A 181 -8.21 27.83 -9.08
C SER A 181 -9.28 27.53 -8.03
N ARG A 182 -9.09 26.48 -7.22
CA ARG A 182 -9.98 26.15 -6.09
C ARG A 182 -9.91 27.20 -5.00
N GLU A 183 -8.72 27.63 -4.61
CA GLU A 183 -8.53 28.68 -3.59
C GLU A 183 -9.11 30.04 -4.00
N LYS A 184 -9.18 30.33 -5.31
CA LYS A 184 -9.80 31.56 -5.85
C LYS A 184 -11.32 31.48 -6.01
N GLY A 185 -11.87 30.26 -6.11
CA GLY A 185 -13.31 30.03 -6.27
C GLY A 185 -14.10 29.93 -4.96
N GLU A 186 -13.42 29.89 -3.82
CA GLU A 186 -14.02 29.88 -2.48
C GLU A 186 -14.12 31.29 -1.83
N LYS A 187 -13.99 32.39 -2.60
CA LYS A 187 -14.16 33.77 -2.13
C LYS A 187 -15.44 34.38 -2.66
#